data_023ed36dde6b80d36c77a822d5711d7c
#
_entry.id   023ed36dde6b80d36c77a822d5711d7c
#
_cell.length_a   1.000
_cell.length_b   1.000
_cell.length_c   1.000
_cell.angle_alpha   90.00
_cell.angle_beta   90.00
_cell.angle_gamma   90.00
#
_symmetry.space_group_name_H-M   'P 1'
#
loop_
_entity.id
_entity.type
_entity.pdbx_description
1 polymer ?
#
loop_
_entity_poly.entity_id
_entity_poly.type
_entity_poly.pdbx_seq_one_letter_code
_entity_poly.pdbx_strand_id
1 'polypeptide(L)'
;VNDPALSMTCEWWKQLFGESEGKEDKGLLPMDTCYSEDLHSLGQFVQDGSPILFETFLSLRDSGSSYVLHPDDVNDGFSYVDGKDFSEINKAAYDATLSAHSKRFPCLIMEMDRMDEETFGSLFYFFQFACYVSCNITGVNPFDQNGVEDYKRDMFRLLGK
;
A
#
# COMPACT_ATOMS: atom_id res chain seq x y z
N VAL A 1 -2.70 0.71 2.90
CA VAL A 1 -2.37 0.82 4.34
C VAL A 1 -3.25 1.86 5.02
N ASN A 2 -3.55 1.65 6.31
CA ASN A 2 -4.23 2.64 7.15
C ASN A 2 -3.29 3.27 8.18
N ASP A 3 -2.05 2.81 8.25
CA ASP A 3 -1.02 3.37 9.12
C ASP A 3 -0.01 4.13 8.27
N PRO A 4 0.11 5.46 8.45
CA PRO A 4 1.06 6.29 7.68
C PRO A 4 2.52 5.86 7.83
N ALA A 5 2.89 5.19 8.91
CA ALA A 5 4.24 4.66 9.09
C ALA A 5 4.63 3.62 8.04
N LEU A 6 3.65 2.97 7.41
CA LEU A 6 3.84 1.98 6.35
C LEU A 6 3.87 2.56 4.93
N SER A 7 3.53 3.84 4.74
CA SER A 7 3.38 4.43 3.41
C SER A 7 4.65 4.34 2.57
N MET A 8 5.81 4.68 3.15
CA MET A 8 7.08 4.59 2.42
C MET A 8 7.52 3.16 2.11
N THR A 9 7.07 2.19 2.91
CA THR A 9 7.26 0.76 2.61
C THR A 9 6.44 0.36 1.39
N CYS A 10 5.24 0.89 1.24
CA CYS A 10 4.40 0.64 0.06
C CYS A 10 4.97 1.30 -1.19
N GLU A 11 5.50 2.52 -1.09
CA GLU A 11 6.21 3.17 -2.21
C GLU A 11 7.42 2.35 -2.68
N TRP A 12 8.22 1.84 -1.74
CA TRP A 12 9.31 0.92 -2.07
C TRP A 12 8.79 -0.39 -2.69
N TRP A 13 7.74 -0.98 -2.17
CA TRP A 13 7.11 -2.19 -2.71
C TRP A 13 6.64 -1.98 -4.15
N LYS A 14 6.04 -0.84 -4.44
CA LYS A 14 5.61 -0.45 -5.79
C LYS A 14 6.79 -0.41 -6.77
N GLN A 15 7.91 0.18 -6.35
CA GLN A 15 9.14 0.17 -7.13
C GLN A 15 9.64 -1.26 -7.36
N LEU A 16 9.75 -2.06 -6.30
CA LEU A 16 10.26 -3.43 -6.37
C LEU A 16 9.50 -4.27 -7.40
N PHE A 17 8.18 -4.30 -7.32
CA PHE A 17 7.35 -5.11 -8.22
C PHE A 17 7.28 -4.50 -9.62
N GLY A 18 7.11 -3.20 -9.75
CA GLY A 18 7.05 -2.52 -11.04
C GLY A 18 8.31 -2.72 -11.89
N GLU A 19 9.48 -2.59 -11.29
CA GLU A 19 10.75 -2.77 -11.98
C GLU A 19 11.11 -4.24 -12.24
N SER A 20 10.64 -5.16 -11.41
CA SER A 20 11.01 -6.57 -11.50
C SER A 20 10.06 -7.37 -12.38
N GLU A 21 8.74 -7.17 -12.26
CA GLU A 21 7.71 -7.96 -12.96
C GLU A 21 7.27 -7.35 -14.30
N GLY A 22 7.24 -6.03 -14.41
CA GLY A 22 6.70 -5.32 -15.57
C GLY A 22 7.56 -5.46 -16.82
N LYS A 23 7.59 -6.64 -17.44
CA LYS A 23 8.45 -6.99 -18.57
C LYS A 23 7.72 -7.90 -19.56
N GLU A 24 8.09 -7.81 -20.84
CA GLU A 24 7.60 -8.73 -21.87
C GLU A 24 6.05 -8.77 -21.97
N ASP A 25 5.40 -7.61 -21.81
CA ASP A 25 3.95 -7.47 -21.74
C ASP A 25 3.28 -8.28 -20.62
N LYS A 26 4.03 -8.59 -19.57
CA LYS A 26 3.60 -9.31 -18.36
C LYS A 26 3.69 -8.43 -17.12
N GLY A 27 3.28 -8.99 -16.00
CA GLY A 27 3.27 -8.34 -14.71
C GLY A 27 1.95 -7.62 -14.42
N LEU A 28 1.77 -7.29 -13.16
CA LEU A 28 0.65 -6.49 -12.67
C LEU A 28 1.12 -5.08 -12.39
N LEU A 29 0.25 -4.08 -12.59
CA LEU A 29 0.57 -2.72 -12.20
C LEU A 29 0.49 -2.61 -10.66
N PRO A 30 1.62 -2.45 -9.96
CA PRO A 30 1.60 -2.23 -8.53
C PRO A 30 1.14 -0.82 -8.25
N MET A 31 0.18 -0.69 -7.34
CA MET A 31 -0.35 0.58 -6.87
C MET A 31 -0.48 0.52 -5.35
N ASP A 32 -0.09 1.56 -4.68
CA ASP A 32 -0.29 1.70 -3.24
C ASP A 32 -1.37 2.73 -2.93
N THR A 33 -1.98 2.58 -1.79
CA THR A 33 -2.99 3.49 -1.26
C THR A 33 -2.77 3.69 0.23
N CYS A 34 -2.93 4.92 0.69
CA CYS A 34 -2.94 5.28 2.11
C CYS A 34 -4.37 5.67 2.52
N TYR A 35 -5.03 4.81 3.23
CA TYR A 35 -6.37 5.08 3.74
C TYR A 35 -6.27 5.79 5.10
N SER A 36 -7.11 6.73 5.46
CA SER A 36 -8.34 7.17 4.78
C SER A 36 -8.16 8.17 3.64
N GLU A 37 -6.95 8.70 3.42
CA GLU A 37 -6.69 9.75 2.42
C GLU A 37 -7.17 9.35 1.03
N ASP A 38 -6.74 8.20 0.54
CA ASP A 38 -7.09 7.71 -0.80
C ASP A 38 -8.52 7.19 -0.95
N LEU A 39 -9.29 7.08 0.11
CA LEU A 39 -10.73 6.88 -0.01
C LEU A 39 -11.41 8.07 -0.68
N HIS A 40 -10.82 9.28 -0.59
CA HIS A 40 -11.29 10.50 -1.21
C HIS A 40 -10.70 10.78 -2.60
N SER A 41 -9.82 9.92 -3.10
CA SER A 41 -9.21 10.00 -4.43
C SER A 41 -9.57 8.78 -5.28
N LEU A 42 -9.22 7.60 -4.83
CA LEU A 42 -9.37 6.33 -5.55
C LEU A 42 -10.54 5.47 -5.06
N GLY A 43 -11.12 5.78 -3.90
CA GLY A 43 -12.13 4.95 -3.25
C GLY A 43 -13.32 4.64 -4.14
N GLN A 44 -13.83 5.61 -4.92
CA GLN A 44 -14.93 5.38 -5.87
C GLN A 44 -14.53 4.37 -6.95
N PHE A 45 -13.35 4.49 -7.54
CA PHE A 45 -12.87 3.56 -8.55
C PHE A 45 -12.65 2.15 -7.98
N VAL A 46 -12.01 2.07 -6.83
CA VAL A 46 -11.77 0.79 -6.14
C VAL A 46 -13.08 0.08 -5.83
N GLN A 47 -14.10 0.82 -5.36
CA GLN A 47 -15.37 0.24 -4.95
C GLN A 47 -16.31 -0.08 -6.11
N ASP A 48 -16.29 0.68 -7.20
CA ASP A 48 -17.31 0.59 -8.26
C ASP A 48 -16.74 0.67 -9.69
N GLY A 49 -15.43 0.81 -9.84
CA GLY A 49 -14.75 0.84 -11.13
C GLY A 49 -14.58 -0.54 -11.78
N SER A 50 -13.66 -0.65 -12.73
CA SER A 50 -13.35 -1.92 -13.41
C SER A 50 -12.84 -2.98 -12.43
N PRO A 51 -13.34 -4.22 -12.45
CA PRO A 51 -12.98 -5.28 -11.49
C PRO A 51 -11.64 -5.94 -11.88
N ILE A 52 -10.56 -5.18 -11.86
CA ILE A 52 -9.21 -5.60 -12.26
C ILE A 52 -8.23 -5.67 -11.09
N LEU A 53 -8.73 -5.52 -9.86
CA LEU A 53 -7.91 -5.39 -8.65
C LEU A 53 -7.98 -6.63 -7.78
N PHE A 54 -6.94 -6.88 -7.05
CA PHE A 54 -6.92 -7.50 -5.73
C PHE A 54 -6.11 -6.60 -4.80
N GLU A 55 -6.30 -6.72 -3.50
CA GLU A 55 -5.67 -5.80 -2.55
C GLU A 55 -4.99 -6.56 -1.42
N THR A 56 -3.85 -6.06 -0.98
CA THR A 56 -3.18 -6.53 0.23
C THR A 56 -3.22 -5.43 1.28
N PHE A 57 -3.94 -5.68 2.36
CA PHE A 57 -3.98 -4.81 3.52
C PHE A 57 -2.78 -5.09 4.42
N LEU A 58 -1.92 -4.09 4.62
CA LEU A 58 -0.89 -4.10 5.65
C LEU A 58 -1.41 -3.34 6.87
N SER A 59 -1.34 -3.94 8.04
CA SER A 59 -1.79 -3.34 9.29
C SER A 59 -0.85 -3.62 10.45
N LEU A 60 -0.82 -2.72 11.43
CA LEU A 60 -0.15 -2.88 12.70
C LEU A 60 -1.19 -3.06 13.81
N ARG A 61 -0.97 -4.01 14.71
CA ARG A 61 -1.80 -4.16 15.93
C ARG A 61 -1.52 -3.03 16.92
N ASP A 62 -0.27 -2.63 17.00
CA ASP A 62 0.21 -1.54 17.83
C ASP A 62 0.90 -0.50 16.94
N SER A 63 0.29 0.66 16.78
CA SER A 63 0.84 1.78 16.02
C SER A 63 1.98 2.50 16.76
N GLY A 64 2.25 2.14 18.02
CA GLY A 64 3.28 2.76 18.87
C GLY A 64 2.94 4.16 19.36
N SER A 65 1.72 4.64 19.11
CA SER A 65 1.26 5.97 19.52
C SER A 65 -0.18 5.93 20.02
N SER A 66 -0.49 6.82 20.95
CA SER A 66 -1.83 7.00 21.49
C SER A 66 -2.14 8.49 21.58
N TYR A 67 -3.29 8.88 21.08
CA TYR A 67 -3.83 10.22 21.22
C TYR A 67 -5.34 10.15 21.38
N VAL A 68 -5.80 10.49 22.58
CA VAL A 68 -7.22 10.50 22.91
C VAL A 68 -7.82 11.87 22.60
N LEU A 69 -8.92 11.87 21.83
CA LEU A 69 -9.70 13.09 21.57
C LEU A 69 -10.41 13.53 22.85
N HIS A 70 -10.19 14.77 23.22
CA HIS A 70 -10.88 15.35 24.36
C HIS A 70 -12.18 16.01 23.94
N PRO A 71 -13.28 15.79 24.68
CA PRO A 71 -14.54 16.50 24.44
C PRO A 71 -14.33 18.02 24.48
N ASP A 72 -15.04 18.71 23.60
CA ASP A 72 -15.11 20.17 23.60
C ASP A 72 -16.57 20.64 23.46
N ASP A 73 -16.79 21.94 23.56
CA ASP A 73 -18.13 22.54 23.47
C ASP A 73 -18.52 22.91 22.02
N VAL A 74 -17.77 22.47 21.02
CA VAL A 74 -18.04 22.77 19.61
C VAL A 74 -19.10 21.83 19.07
N ASN A 75 -20.20 22.38 18.57
CA ASN A 75 -21.24 21.60 17.94
C ASN A 75 -20.97 21.42 16.44
N ASP A 76 -20.00 20.57 16.12
CA ASP A 76 -19.55 20.25 14.77
C ASP A 76 -20.03 18.87 14.25
N GLY A 77 -20.76 18.14 15.08
CA GLY A 77 -21.26 16.80 14.75
C GLY A 77 -20.26 15.66 15.00
N PHE A 78 -19.09 15.93 15.60
CA PHE A 78 -18.04 14.93 15.87
C PHE A 78 -18.04 14.38 17.30
N SER A 79 -19.01 14.75 18.15
CA SER A 79 -19.08 14.28 19.55
C SER A 79 -19.09 12.73 19.70
N TYR A 80 -19.42 11.99 18.65
CA TYR A 80 -19.36 10.51 18.66
C TYR A 80 -17.95 9.94 18.73
N VAL A 81 -16.91 10.73 18.49
CA VAL A 81 -15.50 10.36 18.63
C VAL A 81 -14.84 10.88 19.91
N ASP A 82 -15.59 11.63 20.73
CA ASP A 82 -15.10 12.13 22.01
C ASP A 82 -14.67 10.97 22.92
N GLY A 83 -13.52 11.13 23.54
CA GLY A 83 -12.92 10.12 24.41
C GLY A 83 -12.33 8.92 23.70
N LYS A 84 -12.39 8.84 22.37
CA LYS A 84 -11.75 7.77 21.60
C LYS A 84 -10.30 8.08 21.32
N ASP A 85 -9.49 7.03 21.29
CA ASP A 85 -8.13 7.10 20.77
C ASP A 85 -8.14 7.10 19.23
N PHE A 86 -7.21 7.83 18.62
CA PHE A 86 -7.06 7.82 17.16
C PHE A 86 -6.80 6.43 16.60
N SER A 87 -6.15 5.54 17.33
CA SER A 87 -5.96 4.15 16.94
C SER A 87 -7.29 3.40 16.81
N GLU A 88 -8.27 3.67 17.68
CA GLU A 88 -9.63 3.09 17.59
C GLU A 88 -10.37 3.61 16.35
N ILE A 89 -10.23 4.91 16.06
CA ILE A 89 -10.87 5.53 14.89
C ILE A 89 -10.24 4.97 13.61
N ASN A 90 -8.92 4.88 13.55
CA ASN A 90 -8.21 4.31 12.41
C ASN A 90 -8.55 2.82 12.20
N LYS A 91 -8.66 2.06 13.30
CA LYS A 91 -9.09 0.66 13.24
C LYS A 91 -10.50 0.52 12.69
N ALA A 92 -11.42 1.39 13.09
CA ALA A 92 -12.78 1.39 12.56
C ALA A 92 -12.81 1.70 11.06
N ALA A 93 -11.99 2.65 10.60
CA ALA A 93 -11.82 2.96 9.18
C ALA A 93 -11.25 1.77 8.41
N TYR A 94 -10.22 1.11 8.95
CA TYR A 94 -9.64 -0.11 8.38
C TYR A 94 -10.68 -1.23 8.23
N ASP A 95 -11.40 -1.56 9.31
CA ASP A 95 -12.38 -2.64 9.31
C ASP A 95 -13.53 -2.36 8.33
N ALA A 96 -13.98 -1.11 8.27
CA ALA A 96 -15.06 -0.70 7.34
C ALA A 96 -14.58 -0.80 5.87
N THR A 97 -13.37 -0.34 5.56
CA THR A 97 -12.78 -0.40 4.23
C THR A 97 -12.58 -1.84 3.79
N LEU A 98 -11.96 -2.68 4.62
CA LEU A 98 -11.77 -4.09 4.34
C LEU A 98 -13.11 -4.81 4.12
N SER A 99 -14.11 -4.54 4.96
CA SER A 99 -15.46 -5.10 4.81
C SER A 99 -16.13 -4.69 3.50
N ALA A 100 -15.93 -3.47 3.04
CA ALA A 100 -16.49 -2.98 1.79
C ALA A 100 -15.77 -3.61 0.58
N HIS A 101 -14.45 -3.56 0.56
CA HIS A 101 -13.62 -4.03 -0.54
C HIS A 101 -13.69 -5.55 -0.75
N SER A 102 -13.72 -6.32 0.34
CA SER A 102 -13.81 -7.80 0.28
C SER A 102 -15.10 -8.34 -0.34
N LYS A 103 -16.14 -7.51 -0.48
CA LYS A 103 -17.35 -7.85 -1.23
C LYS A 103 -17.16 -7.70 -2.73
N ARG A 104 -16.14 -7.00 -3.16
CA ARG A 104 -15.90 -6.62 -4.54
C ARG A 104 -14.79 -7.45 -5.21
N PHE A 105 -13.69 -7.69 -4.51
CA PHE A 105 -12.51 -8.39 -5.01
C PHE A 105 -11.75 -9.10 -3.88
N PRO A 106 -10.79 -9.99 -4.21
CA PRO A 106 -9.98 -10.66 -3.21
C PRO A 106 -9.13 -9.68 -2.39
N CYS A 107 -9.20 -9.77 -1.07
CA CYS A 107 -8.38 -9.02 -0.14
C CYS A 107 -7.48 -9.99 0.64
N LEU A 108 -6.19 -9.72 0.68
CA LEU A 108 -5.21 -10.39 1.52
C LEU A 108 -4.94 -9.51 2.75
N ILE A 109 -4.67 -10.12 3.87
CA ILE A 109 -4.37 -9.38 5.11
C ILE A 109 -2.99 -9.81 5.58
N MET A 110 -2.11 -8.83 5.78
CA MET A 110 -0.82 -9.00 6.43
C MET A 110 -0.81 -8.11 7.67
N GLU A 111 -0.94 -8.75 8.82
CA GLU A 111 -0.97 -8.07 10.11
C GLU A 111 0.34 -8.32 10.85
N MET A 112 0.96 -7.27 11.34
CA MET A 112 2.17 -7.27 12.12
C MET A 112 1.87 -6.76 13.53
N ASP A 113 2.60 -7.23 14.53
CA ASP A 113 2.36 -6.79 15.91
C ASP A 113 2.71 -5.31 16.09
N ARG A 114 3.86 -4.88 15.59
CA ARG A 114 4.32 -3.48 15.61
C ARG A 114 5.39 -3.27 14.55
N MET A 115 5.73 -2.00 14.28
CA MET A 115 6.83 -1.66 13.40
C MET A 115 8.11 -1.42 14.23
N ASP A 116 8.97 -2.42 14.25
CA ASP A 116 10.34 -2.34 14.76
C ASP A 116 11.33 -2.82 13.68
N GLU A 117 12.61 -2.79 13.97
CA GLU A 117 13.66 -3.15 13.01
C GLU A 117 13.56 -4.60 12.55
N GLU A 118 13.16 -5.51 13.42
CA GLU A 118 12.99 -6.94 13.12
C GLU A 118 11.78 -7.15 12.19
N THR A 119 10.65 -6.53 12.52
CA THR A 119 9.43 -6.57 11.71
C THR A 119 9.67 -5.97 10.34
N PHE A 120 10.32 -4.80 10.29
CA PHE A 120 10.67 -4.14 9.03
C PHE A 120 11.59 -5.02 8.17
N GLY A 121 12.66 -5.56 8.76
CA GLY A 121 13.58 -6.45 8.05
C GLY A 121 12.90 -7.71 7.50
N SER A 122 12.00 -8.30 8.30
CA SER A 122 11.21 -9.48 7.90
C SER A 122 10.26 -9.16 6.75
N LEU A 123 9.53 -8.04 6.82
CA LEU A 123 8.61 -7.58 5.78
C LEU A 123 9.36 -7.25 4.47
N PHE A 124 10.49 -6.57 4.60
CA PHE A 124 11.35 -6.23 3.47
C PHE A 124 11.85 -7.48 2.73
N TYR A 125 12.41 -8.44 3.47
CA TYR A 125 12.87 -9.70 2.90
C TYR A 125 11.72 -10.53 2.31
N PHE A 126 10.58 -10.58 3.00
CA PHE A 126 9.39 -11.26 2.49
C PHE A 126 8.99 -10.77 1.11
N PHE A 127 8.89 -9.45 0.91
CA PHE A 127 8.50 -8.90 -0.37
C PHE A 127 9.55 -9.10 -1.46
N GLN A 128 10.85 -9.01 -1.12
CA GLN A 128 11.92 -9.34 -2.09
C GLN A 128 11.80 -10.79 -2.57
N PHE A 129 11.60 -11.71 -1.63
CA PHE A 129 11.46 -13.13 -1.98
C PHE A 129 10.16 -13.41 -2.73
N ALA A 130 9.04 -12.81 -2.33
CA ALA A 130 7.77 -12.91 -3.02
C ALA A 130 7.86 -12.41 -4.47
N CYS A 131 8.51 -11.26 -4.68
CA CYS A 131 8.76 -10.71 -6.02
C CYS A 131 9.60 -11.67 -6.88
N TYR A 132 10.69 -12.21 -6.31
CA TYR A 132 11.50 -13.22 -7.02
C TYR A 132 10.68 -14.44 -7.43
N VAL A 133 9.85 -14.97 -6.53
CA VAL A 133 8.98 -16.13 -6.82
C VAL A 133 7.96 -15.77 -7.91
N SER A 134 7.32 -14.61 -7.81
CA SER A 134 6.35 -14.13 -8.79
C SER A 134 6.96 -13.98 -10.18
N CYS A 135 8.14 -13.38 -10.29
CA CYS A 135 8.88 -13.29 -11.55
C CYS A 135 9.20 -14.67 -12.16
N ASN A 136 9.55 -15.65 -11.31
CA ASN A 136 9.77 -17.02 -11.80
C ASN A 136 8.50 -17.68 -12.30
N ILE A 137 7.36 -17.47 -11.64
CA ILE A 137 6.05 -18.01 -12.05
C ILE A 137 5.63 -17.39 -13.40
N THR A 138 5.84 -16.08 -13.58
CA THR A 138 5.51 -15.36 -14.82
C THR A 138 6.54 -15.58 -15.92
N GLY A 139 7.71 -16.13 -15.59
CA GLY A 139 8.78 -16.43 -16.54
C GLY A 139 9.52 -15.18 -17.02
N VAL A 140 9.73 -14.21 -16.15
CA VAL A 140 10.54 -13.01 -16.42
C VAL A 140 11.79 -12.98 -15.54
N ASN A 141 12.86 -12.31 -16.02
CA ASN A 141 14.07 -12.12 -15.23
C ASN A 141 13.89 -10.94 -14.27
N PRO A 142 13.92 -11.14 -12.93
CA PRO A 142 13.76 -10.03 -11.98
C PRO A 142 14.93 -9.07 -11.90
N PHE A 143 16.09 -9.42 -12.47
CA PHE A 143 17.37 -8.72 -12.24
C PHE A 143 17.79 -7.79 -13.36
N ASP A 144 17.02 -7.61 -14.41
CA ASP A 144 17.26 -6.65 -15.48
C ASP A 144 16.14 -5.60 -15.59
N GLN A 145 16.38 -4.52 -16.34
CA GLN A 145 15.45 -3.40 -16.49
C GLN A 145 15.50 -2.84 -17.91
N ASN A 146 15.41 -3.70 -18.91
CA ASN A 146 15.58 -3.33 -20.33
C ASN A 146 14.59 -2.26 -20.79
N GLY A 147 13.37 -2.22 -20.22
CA GLY A 147 12.32 -1.26 -20.58
C GLY A 147 12.63 0.21 -20.30
N VAL A 148 13.61 0.49 -19.42
CA VAL A 148 13.98 1.88 -19.07
C VAL A 148 15.19 2.41 -19.83
N GLU A 149 15.81 1.61 -20.69
CA GLU A 149 17.04 1.99 -21.39
C GLU A 149 16.77 3.01 -22.53
N ASP A 150 15.62 2.95 -23.16
CA ASP A 150 15.28 3.86 -24.27
C ASP A 150 15.18 5.32 -23.81
N TYR A 151 14.45 5.60 -22.75
CA TYR A 151 14.36 6.99 -22.27
C TYR A 151 15.67 7.48 -21.67
N LYS A 152 16.48 6.63 -21.04
CA LYS A 152 17.82 6.99 -20.55
C LYS A 152 18.72 7.41 -21.70
N ARG A 153 18.75 6.62 -22.78
CA ARG A 153 19.51 6.92 -23.99
C ARG A 153 19.06 8.25 -24.60
N ASP A 154 17.77 8.47 -24.73
CA ASP A 154 17.23 9.70 -25.28
C ASP A 154 17.55 10.91 -24.38
N MET A 155 17.45 10.77 -23.06
CA MET A 155 17.85 11.82 -22.13
C MET A 155 19.33 12.18 -22.30
N PHE A 156 20.23 11.20 -22.37
CA PHE A 156 21.65 11.45 -22.59
C PHE A 156 21.92 12.16 -23.92
N ARG A 157 21.27 11.73 -25.01
CA ARG A 157 21.35 12.39 -26.29
C ARG A 157 20.88 13.87 -26.25
N LEU A 158 19.77 14.15 -25.54
CA LEU A 158 19.25 15.51 -25.38
C LEU A 158 20.17 16.40 -24.52
N LEU A 159 20.92 15.82 -23.61
CA LEU A 159 21.92 16.50 -22.78
C LEU A 159 23.30 16.63 -23.45
N GLY A 160 23.47 16.10 -24.65
CA GLY A 160 24.72 16.19 -25.41
C GLY A 160 25.83 15.19 -24.94
N LYS A 161 25.44 14.09 -24.32
CA LYS A 161 26.31 12.99 -23.90
C LYS A 161 26.37 11.88 -24.94
#